data_929a4b65eb8437759aaa9e36771b3699
#
_entry.id   929a4b65eb8437759aaa9e36771b3699
#
_cell.length_a   1.000
_cell.length_b   1.000
_cell.length_c   1.000
_cell.angle_alpha   90.00
_cell.angle_beta   90.00
_cell.angle_gamma   90.00
#
_symmetry.space_group_name_H-M   'P 1'
#
loop_
_entity.id
_entity.type
_entity.pdbx_description
1 polymer ?
#
loop_
_entity_poly.entity_id
_entity_poly.type
_entity_poly.pdbx_seq_one_letter_code
_entity_poly.pdbx_strand_id
1 'polypeptide(L)'
;MSMKNFDYQTPTRLVFGKGVVNEKLANIMNRYGKRVLVTYGGGSIKRIVTAHEKSLYDEVMDILAEKEVFELPGIQPNPKFNPSVLEGVQLCQEHNIDVILSVGGGSVLDCTKAIAGVAGTLKGKVYDNIEEAWEIICGKKPTLAAVPIVDIITMAATGSEYDMGGVISRTETNDKLAYFSPLVFPAVSFIDPTYTFSVPVKHTLAGVADCINHIMESYFCGEHIDMNDAFMEGAVKSLAKNVRKVLVNPEDYDARAEIFYATTLGCNGIYCLGNSPSGWPMHAMEHALSAYYDITHGEGLAIITPRWMHHILTHSTGELHGQVVERIEKFGKNVFGVEGCEACINAIHDFYREIGIPMTLREVGIDDSRLGEMAKHVAELEGLDKAWAPLFEQDILAIFKACL
;
A
#
# COMPACT_ATOMS: atom_id res chain seq x y z
N MET A 1 -29.22 0.51 5.37
CA MET A 1 -29.18 -0.59 4.35
C MET A 1 -28.76 -1.89 5.03
N SER A 2 -29.11 -3.04 4.49
CA SER A 2 -28.75 -4.34 5.10
C SER A 2 -27.34 -4.75 4.64
N MET A 3 -26.56 -5.37 5.54
CA MET A 3 -25.28 -6.00 5.23
C MET A 3 -25.42 -6.91 4.00
N LYS A 4 -24.52 -6.76 3.02
CA LYS A 4 -24.47 -7.60 1.81
C LYS A 4 -23.88 -8.97 2.13
N ASN A 5 -24.25 -9.99 1.33
CA ASN A 5 -23.59 -11.28 1.43
C ASN A 5 -22.11 -11.15 1.05
N PHE A 6 -21.25 -11.86 1.75
CA PHE A 6 -19.81 -11.90 1.46
C PHE A 6 -19.27 -13.33 1.60
N ASP A 7 -18.21 -13.59 0.85
CA ASP A 7 -17.34 -14.76 0.98
C ASP A 7 -15.91 -14.21 1.06
N TYR A 8 -15.20 -14.54 2.14
CA TYR A 8 -13.90 -13.94 2.44
C TYR A 8 -12.90 -15.00 2.86
N GLN A 9 -11.78 -15.00 2.18
CA GLN A 9 -10.64 -15.85 2.51
C GLN A 9 -9.34 -15.09 2.26
N THR A 10 -8.44 -15.12 3.24
CA THR A 10 -7.05 -14.72 3.07
C THR A 10 -6.18 -15.98 3.15
N PRO A 11 -5.59 -16.45 2.03
CA PRO A 11 -4.81 -17.69 2.01
C PRO A 11 -3.42 -17.53 2.63
N THR A 12 -2.96 -16.31 2.86
CA THR A 12 -1.63 -16.00 3.38
C THR A 12 -1.48 -16.45 4.83
N ARG A 13 -0.43 -17.22 5.10
CA ARG A 13 -0.01 -17.52 6.47
C ARG A 13 0.84 -16.37 7.02
N LEU A 14 0.34 -15.65 8.02
CA LEU A 14 1.13 -14.66 8.75
C LEU A 14 2.02 -15.33 9.80
N VAL A 15 3.29 -14.94 9.83
CA VAL A 15 4.29 -15.36 10.82
C VAL A 15 4.84 -14.09 11.47
N PHE A 16 4.28 -13.74 12.63
CA PHE A 16 4.52 -12.48 13.29
C PHE A 16 5.33 -12.66 14.59
N GLY A 17 6.33 -11.80 14.82
CA GLY A 17 7.07 -11.71 16.07
C GLY A 17 8.57 -11.61 15.90
N LYS A 18 9.28 -11.33 17.00
CA LYS A 18 10.73 -11.17 17.02
C LYS A 18 11.43 -12.51 16.74
N GLY A 19 12.39 -12.49 15.80
CA GLY A 19 13.25 -13.64 15.46
C GLY A 19 12.57 -14.72 14.60
N VAL A 20 11.32 -14.52 14.17
CA VAL A 20 10.54 -15.53 13.43
C VAL A 20 11.13 -15.89 12.08
N VAL A 21 11.90 -15.00 11.45
CA VAL A 21 12.60 -15.27 10.17
C VAL A 21 13.63 -16.38 10.39
N ASN A 22 14.56 -16.20 11.34
CA ASN A 22 15.60 -17.18 11.66
C ASN A 22 15.02 -18.50 12.16
N GLU A 23 13.90 -18.45 12.90
CA GLU A 23 13.25 -19.66 13.45
C GLU A 23 12.55 -20.50 12.37
N LYS A 24 11.90 -19.86 11.36
CA LYS A 24 10.91 -20.56 10.52
C LYS A 24 11.17 -20.51 9.01
N LEU A 25 11.96 -19.55 8.51
CA LEU A 25 12.12 -19.36 7.07
C LEU A 25 12.70 -20.61 6.37
N ALA A 26 13.74 -21.23 6.93
CA ALA A 26 14.33 -22.45 6.37
C ALA A 26 13.31 -23.56 6.13
N ASN A 27 12.48 -23.85 7.15
CA ASN A 27 11.44 -24.86 7.06
C ASN A 27 10.35 -24.54 6.02
N ILE A 28 10.06 -23.27 5.83
CA ILE A 28 9.08 -22.82 4.83
C ILE A 28 9.68 -22.92 3.45
N MET A 29 10.90 -22.41 3.21
CA MET A 29 11.57 -22.45 1.92
C MET A 29 11.86 -23.89 1.45
N ASN A 30 12.02 -24.84 2.37
CA ASN A 30 12.18 -26.25 2.04
C ASN A 30 10.92 -26.93 1.45
N ARG A 31 9.76 -26.28 1.50
CA ARG A 31 8.53 -26.77 0.86
C ARG A 31 8.47 -26.45 -0.63
N TYR A 32 9.31 -25.53 -1.10
CA TYR A 32 9.43 -25.11 -2.49
C TYR A 32 10.66 -25.73 -3.14
N GLY A 33 10.80 -25.61 -4.45
CA GLY A 33 11.93 -26.13 -5.19
C GLY A 33 13.27 -25.49 -4.80
N LYS A 34 14.29 -25.71 -5.61
CA LYS A 34 15.65 -25.25 -5.30
C LYS A 34 15.96 -23.85 -5.83
N ARG A 35 15.30 -23.42 -6.91
CA ARG A 35 15.58 -22.16 -7.62
C ARG A 35 14.76 -21.04 -7.01
N VAL A 36 15.43 -20.14 -6.31
CA VAL A 36 14.82 -19.03 -5.55
C VAL A 36 15.25 -17.72 -6.19
N LEU A 37 14.28 -16.89 -6.56
CA LEU A 37 14.53 -15.48 -6.89
C LEU A 37 14.36 -14.64 -5.63
N VAL A 38 15.41 -13.96 -5.18
CA VAL A 38 15.35 -13.00 -4.07
C VAL A 38 15.20 -11.60 -4.64
N THR A 39 14.09 -10.94 -4.34
CA THR A 39 13.81 -9.56 -4.76
C THR A 39 14.00 -8.60 -3.61
N TYR A 40 14.70 -7.47 -3.82
CA TYR A 40 14.90 -6.47 -2.79
C TYR A 40 15.20 -5.07 -3.35
N GLY A 41 15.09 -4.05 -2.48
CA GLY A 41 15.29 -2.65 -2.86
C GLY A 41 16.75 -2.20 -2.89
N GLY A 42 17.00 -0.95 -2.55
CA GLY A 42 18.29 -0.26 -2.67
C GLY A 42 19.38 -0.65 -1.65
N GLY A 43 19.24 -1.78 -0.94
CA GLY A 43 20.29 -2.32 -0.07
C GLY A 43 20.12 -1.96 1.43
N SER A 44 18.98 -1.43 1.86
CA SER A 44 18.69 -1.22 3.29
C SER A 44 18.78 -2.51 4.11
N ILE A 45 18.36 -3.65 3.51
CA ILE A 45 18.42 -4.98 4.13
C ILE A 45 19.86 -5.49 4.36
N LYS A 46 20.87 -4.86 3.74
CA LYS A 46 22.31 -5.17 3.93
C LYS A 46 22.93 -4.41 5.12
N ARG A 47 22.13 -3.58 5.82
CA ARG A 47 22.58 -2.90 7.04
C ARG A 47 22.19 -3.73 8.25
N ILE A 48 23.11 -3.78 9.24
CA ILE A 48 22.82 -4.42 10.52
C ILE A 48 21.88 -3.49 11.31
N VAL A 49 20.79 -4.06 11.78
CA VAL A 49 19.84 -3.37 12.66
C VAL A 49 20.22 -3.65 14.11
N THR A 50 20.03 -2.69 15.01
CA THR A 50 20.45 -2.76 16.42
C THR A 50 20.03 -4.03 17.15
N ALA A 51 18.90 -4.62 16.77
CA ALA A 51 18.38 -5.84 17.40
C ALA A 51 18.98 -7.15 16.85
N HIS A 52 19.86 -7.09 15.86
CA HIS A 52 20.41 -8.25 15.15
C HIS A 52 21.93 -8.25 15.11
N GLU A 53 22.54 -9.44 15.04
CA GLU A 53 24.00 -9.62 14.90
C GLU A 53 24.44 -9.55 13.44
N LYS A 54 23.56 -9.88 12.50
CA LYS A 54 23.78 -9.85 11.05
C LYS A 54 22.76 -8.95 10.36
N SER A 55 23.06 -8.58 9.12
CA SER A 55 22.05 -7.94 8.27
C SER A 55 20.97 -8.96 7.87
N LEU A 56 19.76 -8.48 7.59
CA LEU A 56 18.68 -9.36 7.11
C LEU A 56 19.08 -10.08 5.81
N TYR A 57 19.85 -9.41 4.94
CA TYR A 57 20.40 -10.02 3.73
C TYR A 57 21.29 -11.21 4.06
N ASP A 58 22.24 -11.06 5.00
CA ASP A 58 23.15 -12.14 5.38
C ASP A 58 22.38 -13.30 6.06
N GLU A 59 21.41 -12.99 6.93
CA GLU A 59 20.55 -14.01 7.55
C GLU A 59 19.78 -14.82 6.50
N VAL A 60 19.21 -14.15 5.49
CA VAL A 60 18.47 -14.80 4.39
C VAL A 60 19.42 -15.66 3.53
N MET A 61 20.58 -15.13 3.16
CA MET A 61 21.54 -15.89 2.32
C MET A 61 22.11 -17.10 3.04
N ASP A 62 22.37 -17.02 4.35
CA ASP A 62 22.78 -18.17 5.17
C ASP A 62 21.69 -19.26 5.19
N ILE A 63 20.42 -18.86 5.35
CA ILE A 63 19.27 -19.76 5.33
C ILE A 63 19.10 -20.45 3.96
N LEU A 64 19.43 -19.74 2.89
CA LEU A 64 19.29 -20.22 1.51
C LEU A 64 20.57 -20.90 0.97
N ALA A 65 21.58 -21.16 1.80
CA ALA A 65 22.89 -21.67 1.36
C ALA A 65 22.84 -22.96 0.52
N GLU A 66 21.81 -23.79 0.70
CA GLU A 66 21.61 -25.04 -0.09
C GLU A 66 20.69 -24.85 -1.31
N LYS A 67 20.22 -23.62 -1.56
CA LYS A 67 19.37 -23.27 -2.71
C LYS A 67 20.21 -22.68 -3.84
N GLU A 68 19.66 -22.69 -5.02
CA GLU A 68 20.16 -21.96 -6.18
C GLU A 68 19.49 -20.58 -6.19
N VAL A 69 20.26 -19.57 -5.77
CA VAL A 69 19.72 -18.22 -5.54
C VAL A 69 20.04 -17.33 -6.73
N PHE A 70 19.00 -16.67 -7.23
CA PHE A 70 19.06 -15.58 -8.20
C PHE A 70 18.60 -14.31 -7.51
N GLU A 71 19.16 -13.17 -7.88
CA GLU A 71 18.87 -11.91 -7.20
C GLU A 71 18.33 -10.86 -8.17
N LEU A 72 17.31 -10.10 -7.73
CA LEU A 72 16.82 -8.87 -8.36
C LEU A 72 16.94 -7.73 -7.36
N PRO A 73 18.09 -7.05 -7.30
CA PRO A 73 18.28 -5.88 -6.44
C PRO A 73 17.71 -4.60 -7.06
N GLY A 74 17.61 -3.53 -6.26
CA GLY A 74 17.42 -2.18 -6.76
C GLY A 74 15.98 -1.82 -7.12
N ILE A 75 15.00 -2.60 -6.66
CA ILE A 75 13.60 -2.22 -6.82
C ILE A 75 13.36 -0.88 -6.11
N GLN A 76 12.88 0.09 -6.87
CA GLN A 76 12.68 1.47 -6.41
C GLN A 76 11.32 1.65 -5.70
N PRO A 77 11.16 2.66 -4.84
CA PRO A 77 9.85 3.17 -4.46
C PRO A 77 8.99 3.45 -5.70
N ASN A 78 7.66 3.34 -5.60
CA ASN A 78 6.76 3.37 -6.76
C ASN A 78 7.26 2.42 -7.87
N PRO A 79 7.21 1.09 -7.67
CA PRO A 79 7.98 0.12 -8.46
C PRO A 79 7.66 0.24 -9.95
N LYS A 80 8.72 0.22 -10.76
CA LYS A 80 8.61 0.50 -12.18
C LYS A 80 8.37 -0.78 -12.98
N PHE A 81 7.45 -0.71 -13.94
CA PHE A 81 7.23 -1.79 -14.89
C PHE A 81 8.51 -2.11 -15.66
N ASN A 82 9.14 -1.10 -16.22
CA ASN A 82 10.44 -1.17 -16.85
C ASN A 82 11.45 -0.31 -16.01
N PRO A 83 12.58 -0.87 -15.53
CA PRO A 83 13.04 -2.23 -15.82
C PRO A 83 12.56 -3.33 -14.85
N SER A 84 12.15 -3.00 -13.62
CA SER A 84 12.14 -3.96 -12.50
C SER A 84 11.22 -5.17 -12.73
N VAL A 85 9.98 -4.95 -13.20
CA VAL A 85 9.07 -6.08 -13.46
C VAL A 85 9.56 -6.91 -14.64
N LEU A 86 9.98 -6.27 -15.74
CA LEU A 86 10.45 -6.97 -16.94
C LEU A 86 11.67 -7.82 -16.67
N GLU A 87 12.68 -7.29 -15.94
CA GLU A 87 13.87 -8.03 -15.54
C GLU A 87 13.53 -9.22 -14.64
N GLY A 88 12.65 -9.02 -13.65
CA GLY A 88 12.20 -10.08 -12.76
C GLY A 88 11.47 -11.20 -13.50
N VAL A 89 10.60 -10.86 -14.45
CA VAL A 89 9.91 -11.85 -15.31
C VAL A 89 10.91 -12.61 -16.17
N GLN A 90 11.90 -11.92 -16.76
CA GLN A 90 12.96 -12.55 -17.54
C GLN A 90 13.73 -13.56 -16.68
N LEU A 91 14.17 -13.18 -15.47
CA LEU A 91 14.85 -14.09 -14.54
C LEU A 91 14.00 -15.33 -14.22
N CYS A 92 12.71 -15.14 -13.98
CA CYS A 92 11.80 -16.27 -13.74
C CYS A 92 11.73 -17.22 -14.93
N GLN A 93 11.70 -16.70 -16.16
CA GLN A 93 11.62 -17.49 -17.39
C GLN A 93 12.93 -18.19 -17.71
N GLU A 94 14.08 -17.52 -17.61
CA GLU A 94 15.40 -18.07 -17.95
C GLU A 94 15.83 -19.16 -16.98
N HIS A 95 15.53 -18.98 -15.70
CA HIS A 95 16.00 -19.88 -14.65
C HIS A 95 14.90 -20.83 -14.12
N ASN A 96 13.67 -20.76 -14.67
CA ASN A 96 12.53 -21.56 -14.22
C ASN A 96 12.38 -21.50 -12.69
N ILE A 97 12.24 -20.31 -12.14
CA ILE A 97 12.17 -20.06 -10.70
C ILE A 97 11.01 -20.82 -10.05
N ASP A 98 11.30 -21.49 -8.94
CA ASP A 98 10.34 -22.31 -8.21
C ASP A 98 9.55 -21.48 -7.17
N VAL A 99 10.15 -20.40 -6.63
CA VAL A 99 9.57 -19.50 -5.64
C VAL A 99 10.28 -18.15 -5.65
N ILE A 100 9.56 -17.08 -5.41
CA ILE A 100 10.14 -15.75 -5.22
C ILE A 100 10.11 -15.43 -3.71
N LEU A 101 11.28 -15.05 -3.16
CA LEU A 101 11.40 -14.51 -1.81
C LEU A 101 11.53 -12.99 -1.90
N SER A 102 10.49 -12.28 -1.53
CA SER A 102 10.49 -10.83 -1.44
C SER A 102 11.07 -10.39 -0.09
N VAL A 103 12.07 -9.51 -0.10
CA VAL A 103 12.71 -9.00 1.13
C VAL A 103 12.75 -7.48 1.08
N GLY A 104 11.77 -6.82 1.68
CA GLY A 104 11.69 -5.36 1.60
C GLY A 104 10.37 -4.77 2.09
N GLY A 105 10.10 -3.53 1.74
CA GLY A 105 8.81 -2.87 1.98
C GLY A 105 7.78 -3.16 0.89
N GLY A 106 6.60 -2.54 0.99
CA GLY A 106 5.47 -2.74 0.06
C GLY A 106 5.86 -2.63 -1.41
N SER A 107 6.66 -1.63 -1.80
CA SER A 107 7.11 -1.47 -3.19
C SER A 107 7.87 -2.68 -3.75
N VAL A 108 8.68 -3.36 -2.91
CA VAL A 108 9.38 -4.58 -3.31
C VAL A 108 8.39 -5.71 -3.50
N LEU A 109 7.44 -5.83 -2.59
CA LEU A 109 6.43 -6.88 -2.65
C LEU A 109 5.45 -6.66 -3.80
N ASP A 110 5.01 -5.43 -4.06
CA ASP A 110 4.15 -5.09 -5.20
C ASP A 110 4.81 -5.46 -6.54
N CYS A 111 6.10 -5.09 -6.69
CA CYS A 111 6.91 -5.51 -7.84
C CYS A 111 6.96 -7.04 -7.94
N THR A 112 7.20 -7.73 -6.82
CA THR A 112 7.27 -9.20 -6.75
C THR A 112 5.96 -9.85 -7.17
N LYS A 113 4.81 -9.31 -6.74
CA LYS A 113 3.49 -9.81 -7.15
C LYS A 113 3.27 -9.66 -8.65
N ALA A 114 3.64 -8.52 -9.22
CA ALA A 114 3.56 -8.30 -10.66
C ALA A 114 4.48 -9.27 -11.43
N ILE A 115 5.71 -9.44 -10.98
CA ILE A 115 6.66 -10.44 -11.54
C ILE A 115 6.03 -11.83 -11.50
N ALA A 116 5.54 -12.25 -10.34
CA ALA A 116 4.99 -13.58 -10.14
C ALA A 116 3.80 -13.88 -11.06
N GLY A 117 2.86 -12.93 -11.15
CA GLY A 117 1.65 -13.07 -11.98
C GLY A 117 1.95 -13.01 -13.47
N VAL A 118 2.81 -12.09 -13.91
CA VAL A 118 3.21 -12.01 -15.32
C VAL A 118 4.03 -13.24 -15.73
N ALA A 119 5.04 -13.63 -14.94
CA ALA A 119 5.88 -14.81 -15.25
C ALA A 119 5.09 -16.12 -15.30
N GLY A 120 4.08 -16.27 -14.41
CA GLY A 120 3.22 -17.46 -14.42
C GLY A 120 2.22 -17.48 -15.56
N THR A 121 1.87 -16.33 -16.14
CA THR A 121 0.79 -16.20 -17.12
C THR A 121 1.29 -16.04 -18.56
N LEU A 122 2.34 -15.23 -18.75
CA LEU A 122 2.83 -14.84 -20.07
C LEU A 122 3.44 -16.04 -20.80
N LYS A 123 2.99 -16.28 -22.03
CA LYS A 123 3.56 -17.29 -22.93
C LYS A 123 4.61 -16.64 -23.83
N GLY A 124 5.83 -17.18 -23.80
CA GLY A 124 6.94 -16.62 -24.56
C GLY A 124 7.76 -15.61 -23.75
N LYS A 125 8.82 -15.08 -24.37
CA LYS A 125 9.76 -14.18 -23.70
C LYS A 125 9.11 -12.83 -23.41
N VAL A 126 9.34 -12.26 -22.25
CA VAL A 126 8.72 -11.01 -21.80
C VAL A 126 9.08 -9.83 -22.70
N TYR A 127 10.33 -9.75 -23.18
CA TYR A 127 10.77 -8.64 -24.03
C TYR A 127 10.20 -8.68 -25.46
N ASP A 128 9.72 -9.85 -25.92
CA ASP A 128 8.99 -9.98 -27.17
C ASP A 128 7.48 -9.65 -26.99
N ASN A 129 7.00 -9.53 -25.73
CA ASN A 129 5.59 -9.41 -25.37
C ASN A 129 5.35 -8.34 -24.29
N ILE A 130 6.06 -7.21 -24.32
CA ILE A 130 6.03 -6.15 -23.29
C ILE A 130 4.61 -5.60 -23.08
N GLU A 131 3.88 -5.32 -24.16
CA GLU A 131 2.52 -4.79 -24.06
C GLU A 131 1.56 -5.81 -23.46
N GLU A 132 1.71 -7.10 -23.78
CA GLU A 132 0.90 -8.14 -23.16
C GLU A 132 1.17 -8.27 -21.65
N ALA A 133 2.42 -8.14 -21.24
CA ALA A 133 2.79 -8.09 -19.81
C ALA A 133 2.12 -6.92 -19.10
N TRP A 134 2.06 -5.75 -19.74
CA TRP A 134 1.36 -4.59 -19.18
C TRP A 134 -0.17 -4.79 -19.17
N GLU A 135 -0.76 -5.41 -20.19
CA GLU A 135 -2.19 -5.73 -20.22
C GLU A 135 -2.61 -6.67 -19.09
N ILE A 136 -1.74 -7.58 -18.66
CA ILE A 136 -1.97 -8.44 -17.47
C ILE A 136 -2.00 -7.56 -16.21
N ILE A 137 -1.05 -6.64 -16.06
CA ILE A 137 -0.99 -5.74 -14.91
C ILE A 137 -2.19 -4.81 -14.85
N CYS A 138 -2.62 -4.24 -15.98
CA CYS A 138 -3.80 -3.37 -16.05
C CYS A 138 -5.14 -4.12 -15.92
N GLY A 139 -5.14 -5.45 -15.77
CA GLY A 139 -6.37 -6.25 -15.73
C GLY A 139 -7.11 -6.38 -17.06
N LYS A 140 -6.51 -5.94 -18.18
CA LYS A 140 -7.06 -6.14 -19.54
C LYS A 140 -6.96 -7.61 -19.97
N LYS A 141 -5.98 -8.31 -19.42
CA LYS A 141 -5.86 -9.78 -19.54
C LYS A 141 -5.82 -10.40 -18.13
N PRO A 142 -6.45 -11.56 -17.93
CA PRO A 142 -6.48 -12.21 -16.63
C PRO A 142 -5.10 -12.79 -16.27
N THR A 143 -4.75 -12.78 -15.00
CA THR A 143 -3.68 -13.61 -14.45
C THR A 143 -4.16 -15.05 -14.41
N LEU A 144 -3.44 -15.97 -15.05
CA LEU A 144 -3.83 -17.37 -15.18
C LEU A 144 -3.07 -18.29 -14.19
N ALA A 145 -1.85 -17.90 -13.83
CA ALA A 145 -1.00 -18.57 -12.84
C ALA A 145 -0.03 -17.57 -12.24
N ALA A 146 0.58 -17.90 -11.13
CA ALA A 146 1.63 -17.10 -10.52
C ALA A 146 2.73 -18.01 -9.96
N VAL A 147 3.97 -17.50 -9.94
CA VAL A 147 5.06 -18.14 -9.18
C VAL A 147 4.75 -17.93 -7.69
N PRO A 148 4.90 -18.96 -6.83
CA PRO A 148 4.66 -18.80 -5.39
C PRO A 148 5.52 -17.70 -4.78
N ILE A 149 4.93 -16.92 -3.86
CA ILE A 149 5.61 -15.83 -3.15
C ILE A 149 5.71 -16.16 -1.66
N VAL A 150 6.91 -15.99 -1.12
CA VAL A 150 7.15 -15.84 0.32
C VAL A 150 7.72 -14.45 0.54
N ASP A 151 7.31 -13.73 1.58
CA ASP A 151 7.85 -12.40 1.82
C ASP A 151 8.34 -12.22 3.26
N ILE A 152 9.31 -11.33 3.40
CA ILE A 152 9.78 -10.75 4.65
C ILE A 152 9.58 -9.25 4.52
N ILE A 153 8.48 -8.76 5.10
CA ILE A 153 8.16 -7.34 5.03
C ILE A 153 8.96 -6.56 6.07
N THR A 154 9.58 -5.46 5.65
CA THR A 154 10.51 -4.68 6.49
C THR A 154 10.01 -3.29 6.83
N MET A 155 8.83 -2.91 6.36
CA MET A 155 8.23 -1.60 6.58
C MET A 155 6.71 -1.72 6.71
N ALA A 156 6.18 -1.19 7.80
CA ALA A 156 4.75 -1.13 8.05
C ALA A 156 4.13 0.05 7.24
N ALA A 157 3.29 -0.24 6.25
CA ALA A 157 2.64 0.76 5.42
C ALA A 157 1.42 0.16 4.68
N THR A 158 1.66 -0.41 3.49
CA THR A 158 0.66 -0.77 2.48
C THR A 158 -0.27 -1.93 2.87
N GLY A 159 0.19 -2.84 3.75
CA GLY A 159 -0.52 -4.10 4.01
C GLY A 159 -0.40 -5.14 2.88
N SER A 160 0.45 -4.88 1.88
CA SER A 160 0.66 -5.77 0.72
C SER A 160 1.02 -7.20 1.10
N GLU A 161 1.62 -7.42 2.27
CA GLU A 161 1.94 -8.74 2.80
C GLU A 161 0.72 -9.62 3.09
N TYR A 162 -0.48 -9.03 3.10
CA TYR A 162 -1.70 -9.77 3.47
C TYR A 162 -2.87 -9.53 2.50
N ASP A 163 -2.59 -9.01 1.31
CA ASP A 163 -3.56 -8.76 0.26
C ASP A 163 -3.17 -9.37 -1.10
N MET A 164 -4.05 -9.23 -2.09
CA MET A 164 -3.88 -9.75 -3.46
C MET A 164 -3.51 -8.67 -4.47
N GLY A 165 -3.12 -7.49 -4.01
CA GLY A 165 -2.89 -6.32 -4.85
C GLY A 165 -1.45 -5.84 -4.81
N GLY A 166 -1.15 -4.92 -5.70
CA GLY A 166 0.07 -4.14 -5.76
C GLY A 166 -0.09 -3.01 -6.76
N VAL A 167 0.76 -2.01 -6.70
CA VAL A 167 0.68 -0.85 -7.58
C VAL A 167 1.98 -0.73 -8.38
N ILE A 168 1.86 -0.62 -9.71
CA ILE A 168 3.00 -0.57 -10.64
C ILE A 168 2.94 0.70 -11.46
N SER A 169 4.10 1.38 -11.56
CA SER A 169 4.26 2.58 -12.37
C SER A 169 4.82 2.25 -13.75
N ARG A 170 4.23 2.81 -14.80
CA ARG A 170 4.77 2.84 -16.16
C ARG A 170 5.17 4.27 -16.51
N THR A 171 6.46 4.55 -16.50
CA THR A 171 6.99 5.91 -16.65
C THR A 171 6.77 6.49 -18.05
N GLU A 172 6.70 5.63 -19.06
CA GLU A 172 6.50 6.04 -20.46
C GLU A 172 5.14 6.69 -20.70
N THR A 173 4.14 6.35 -19.89
CA THR A 173 2.76 6.85 -20.00
C THR A 173 2.31 7.67 -18.80
N ASN A 174 3.18 7.84 -17.78
CA ASN A 174 2.86 8.41 -16.47
C ASN A 174 1.69 7.68 -15.76
N ASP A 175 1.56 6.38 -16.01
CA ASP A 175 0.57 5.57 -15.34
C ASP A 175 1.11 5.03 -14.00
N LYS A 176 0.27 5.01 -12.97
CA LYS A 176 0.48 4.27 -11.72
C LYS A 176 -0.81 3.54 -11.42
N LEU A 177 -0.87 2.24 -11.73
CA LEU A 177 -2.08 1.45 -11.75
C LEU A 177 -2.02 0.30 -10.76
N ALA A 178 -3.17 0.01 -10.15
CA ALA A 178 -3.32 -1.13 -9.28
C ALA A 178 -3.44 -2.44 -10.08
N TYR A 179 -2.73 -3.46 -9.63
CA TYR A 179 -2.77 -4.83 -10.11
C TYR A 179 -3.40 -5.72 -9.05
N PHE A 180 -4.42 -6.47 -9.39
CA PHE A 180 -5.12 -7.36 -8.47
C PHE A 180 -5.29 -8.77 -9.06
N SER A 181 -4.88 -9.78 -8.29
CA SER A 181 -5.17 -11.17 -8.60
C SER A 181 -5.15 -12.03 -7.33
N PRO A 182 -6.14 -12.90 -7.09
CA PRO A 182 -6.09 -13.82 -5.96
C PRO A 182 -4.92 -14.83 -6.03
N LEU A 183 -4.26 -14.95 -7.20
CA LEU A 183 -3.13 -15.85 -7.40
C LEU A 183 -1.81 -15.27 -6.89
N VAL A 184 -1.74 -13.98 -6.59
CA VAL A 184 -0.52 -13.31 -6.11
C VAL A 184 -0.52 -13.01 -4.61
N PHE A 185 -1.50 -13.50 -3.87
CA PHE A 185 -1.36 -13.53 -2.42
C PHE A 185 -0.03 -14.19 -2.03
N PRO A 186 0.79 -13.60 -1.15
CA PRO A 186 1.91 -14.32 -0.58
C PRO A 186 1.42 -15.60 0.10
N ALA A 187 2.11 -16.71 -0.12
CA ALA A 187 1.79 -17.96 0.57
C ALA A 187 2.13 -17.88 2.06
N VAL A 188 3.21 -17.19 2.38
CA VAL A 188 3.64 -16.93 3.76
C VAL A 188 4.27 -15.55 3.82
N SER A 189 3.86 -14.76 4.82
CA SER A 189 4.43 -13.44 5.11
C SER A 189 5.05 -13.41 6.50
N PHE A 190 6.31 -13.02 6.55
CA PHE A 190 7.07 -12.85 7.78
C PHE A 190 7.07 -11.40 8.21
N ILE A 191 6.68 -11.15 9.44
CA ILE A 191 6.64 -9.82 10.06
C ILE A 191 7.43 -9.86 11.36
N ASP A 192 8.66 -9.36 11.32
CA ASP A 192 9.43 -9.11 12.52
C ASP A 192 9.57 -7.58 12.72
N PRO A 193 8.87 -7.00 13.70
CA PRO A 193 8.90 -5.56 13.94
C PRO A 193 10.30 -4.99 14.17
N THR A 194 11.27 -5.80 14.58
CA THR A 194 12.64 -5.35 14.84
C THR A 194 13.37 -4.89 13.57
N TYR A 195 13.03 -5.44 12.39
CA TYR A 195 13.60 -4.95 11.13
C TYR A 195 13.18 -3.52 10.80
N THR A 196 12.08 -3.02 11.38
CA THR A 196 11.64 -1.64 11.19
C THR A 196 12.44 -0.61 11.99
N PHE A 197 13.31 -1.02 12.94
CA PHE A 197 14.12 -0.11 13.74
C PHE A 197 15.07 0.74 12.90
N SER A 198 15.52 0.23 11.75
CA SER A 198 16.36 0.95 10.79
C SER A 198 15.58 1.82 9.79
N VAL A 199 14.24 1.73 9.77
CA VAL A 199 13.43 2.53 8.87
C VAL A 199 13.44 3.99 9.34
N PRO A 200 13.86 4.94 8.48
CA PRO A 200 13.82 6.36 8.83
C PRO A 200 12.42 6.76 9.29
N VAL A 201 12.35 7.58 10.35
CA VAL A 201 11.08 8.00 10.95
C VAL A 201 10.11 8.56 9.89
N LYS A 202 10.62 9.38 8.96
CA LYS A 202 9.82 9.91 7.84
C LYS A 202 9.02 8.83 7.09
N HIS A 203 9.63 7.69 6.80
CA HIS A 203 8.94 6.59 6.09
C HIS A 203 7.95 5.85 7.00
N THR A 204 8.22 5.77 8.30
CA THR A 204 7.24 5.24 9.26
C THR A 204 5.99 6.13 9.31
N LEU A 205 6.17 7.46 9.33
CA LEU A 205 5.06 8.41 9.34
C LEU A 205 4.23 8.32 8.05
N ALA A 206 4.89 8.26 6.91
CA ALA A 206 4.24 8.07 5.62
C ALA A 206 3.46 6.74 5.56
N GLY A 207 4.03 5.64 6.08
CA GLY A 207 3.35 4.35 6.15
C GLY A 207 2.12 4.35 7.06
N VAL A 208 2.18 5.07 8.17
CA VAL A 208 1.01 5.27 9.05
C VAL A 208 -0.07 6.09 8.35
N ALA A 209 0.31 7.16 7.63
CA ALA A 209 -0.63 7.97 6.86
C ALA A 209 -1.29 7.17 5.74
N ASP A 210 -0.53 6.34 5.04
CA ASP A 210 -1.01 5.43 4.01
C ASP A 210 -2.08 4.48 4.57
N CYS A 211 -1.77 3.76 5.65
CA CYS A 211 -2.74 2.85 6.28
C CYS A 211 -3.99 3.58 6.79
N ILE A 212 -3.85 4.77 7.40
CA ILE A 212 -5.01 5.56 7.83
C ILE A 212 -5.88 5.92 6.62
N ASN A 213 -5.29 6.23 5.46
CA ASN A 213 -6.07 6.53 4.25
C ASN A 213 -6.75 5.29 3.67
N HIS A 214 -6.12 4.12 3.65
CA HIS A 214 -6.79 2.85 3.31
C HIS A 214 -8.05 2.64 4.15
N ILE A 215 -7.92 2.85 5.46
CA ILE A 215 -9.04 2.72 6.39
C ILE A 215 -10.10 3.78 6.12
N MET A 216 -9.70 5.05 5.94
CA MET A 216 -10.62 6.16 5.72
C MET A 216 -11.40 6.01 4.40
N GLU A 217 -10.77 5.55 3.32
CA GLU A 217 -11.49 5.29 2.07
C GLU A 217 -12.50 4.15 2.21
N SER A 218 -12.15 3.10 2.94
CA SER A 218 -13.10 2.05 3.28
C SER A 218 -14.25 2.55 4.17
N TYR A 219 -13.95 3.46 5.11
CA TYR A 219 -14.92 4.05 6.02
C TYR A 219 -15.86 5.02 5.33
N PHE A 220 -15.34 5.96 4.55
CA PHE A 220 -16.14 7.03 3.94
C PHE A 220 -16.83 6.62 2.64
N CYS A 221 -16.23 5.77 1.82
CA CYS A 221 -16.74 5.43 0.50
C CYS A 221 -17.65 4.17 0.47
N GLY A 222 -18.03 3.66 1.61
CA GLY A 222 -18.86 2.47 1.74
C GLY A 222 -20.12 2.68 2.56
N GLU A 223 -20.90 1.62 2.73
CA GLU A 223 -22.08 1.59 3.59
C GLU A 223 -21.68 1.46 5.07
N HIS A 224 -22.51 1.96 6.00
CA HIS A 224 -22.29 1.75 7.41
C HIS A 224 -22.57 0.31 7.83
N ILE A 225 -21.57 -0.31 8.46
CA ILE A 225 -21.68 -1.58 9.17
C ILE A 225 -20.99 -1.39 10.52
N ASP A 226 -21.74 -1.41 11.60
CA ASP A 226 -21.27 -1.05 12.94
C ASP A 226 -19.98 -1.78 13.35
N MET A 227 -19.84 -3.05 13.00
CA MET A 227 -18.67 -3.85 13.33
C MET A 227 -17.43 -3.37 12.53
N ASN A 228 -17.61 -3.10 11.24
CA ASN A 228 -16.54 -2.60 10.39
C ASN A 228 -16.09 -1.21 10.85
N ASP A 229 -17.05 -0.31 11.11
CA ASP A 229 -16.78 1.03 11.60
C ASP A 229 -15.98 0.99 12.92
N ALA A 230 -16.40 0.14 13.87
CA ALA A 230 -15.70 0.00 15.15
C ALA A 230 -14.26 -0.54 15.00
N PHE A 231 -14.02 -1.50 14.07
CA PHE A 231 -12.69 -1.99 13.76
C PHE A 231 -11.82 -0.88 13.14
N MET A 232 -12.33 -0.15 12.15
CA MET A 232 -11.64 0.92 11.47
C MET A 232 -11.27 2.07 12.43
N GLU A 233 -12.23 2.52 13.23
CA GLU A 233 -12.02 3.56 14.25
C GLU A 233 -10.99 3.12 15.30
N GLY A 234 -11.03 1.86 15.74
CA GLY A 234 -10.05 1.27 16.65
C GLY A 234 -8.64 1.22 16.07
N ALA A 235 -8.52 0.83 14.80
CA ALA A 235 -7.24 0.76 14.10
C ALA A 235 -6.61 2.15 13.95
N VAL A 236 -7.37 3.18 13.54
CA VAL A 236 -6.86 4.55 13.42
C VAL A 236 -6.42 5.09 14.78
N LYS A 237 -7.18 4.85 15.86
CA LYS A 237 -6.77 5.23 17.22
C LYS A 237 -5.47 4.53 17.65
N SER A 238 -5.31 3.25 17.34
CA SER A 238 -4.07 2.50 17.64
C SER A 238 -2.89 3.08 16.88
N LEU A 239 -3.03 3.34 15.58
CA LEU A 239 -2.01 3.97 14.75
C LEU A 239 -1.60 5.33 15.28
N ALA A 240 -2.57 6.22 15.55
CA ALA A 240 -2.33 7.55 16.06
C ALA A 240 -1.64 7.56 17.44
N LYS A 241 -1.98 6.60 18.30
CA LYS A 241 -1.33 6.43 19.62
C LYS A 241 0.11 5.95 19.49
N ASN A 242 0.34 4.92 18.69
CA ASN A 242 1.61 4.22 18.66
C ASN A 242 2.66 4.96 17.79
N VAL A 243 2.25 5.69 16.75
CA VAL A 243 3.18 6.54 15.99
C VAL A 243 3.82 7.62 16.88
N ARG A 244 3.06 8.20 17.83
CA ARG A 244 3.60 9.17 18.80
C ARG A 244 4.67 8.55 19.72
N LYS A 245 4.52 7.27 20.08
CA LYS A 245 5.55 6.54 20.85
C LYS A 245 6.80 6.31 20.02
N VAL A 246 6.65 5.93 18.74
CA VAL A 246 7.78 5.76 17.83
C VAL A 246 8.53 7.07 17.58
N LEU A 247 7.83 8.22 17.58
CA LEU A 247 8.50 9.53 17.52
C LEU A 247 9.39 9.81 18.73
N VAL A 248 9.03 9.31 19.92
CA VAL A 248 9.82 9.45 21.15
C VAL A 248 10.92 8.40 21.22
N ASN A 249 10.61 7.15 20.88
CA ASN A 249 11.54 6.04 20.83
C ASN A 249 11.38 5.24 19.54
N PRO A 250 12.21 5.46 18.52
CA PRO A 250 12.11 4.76 17.24
C PRO A 250 12.31 3.24 17.31
N GLU A 251 12.87 2.72 18.40
CA GLU A 251 13.09 1.29 18.65
C GLU A 251 12.10 0.70 19.66
N ASP A 252 10.99 1.38 19.95
CA ASP A 252 9.89 0.84 20.78
C ASP A 252 9.23 -0.34 20.05
N TYR A 253 9.60 -1.57 20.46
CA TYR A 253 9.12 -2.80 19.84
C TYR A 253 7.58 -2.90 19.88
N ASP A 254 6.97 -2.60 21.03
CA ASP A 254 5.52 -2.75 21.19
C ASP A 254 4.77 -1.77 20.31
N ALA A 255 5.24 -0.52 20.24
CA ALA A 255 4.65 0.48 19.36
C ALA A 255 4.83 0.12 17.87
N ARG A 256 5.98 -0.39 17.47
CA ARG A 256 6.24 -0.88 16.11
C ARG A 256 5.38 -2.09 15.75
N ALA A 257 5.24 -3.02 16.69
CA ALA A 257 4.40 -4.21 16.51
C ALA A 257 2.92 -3.85 16.33
N GLU A 258 2.40 -2.92 17.14
CA GLU A 258 1.02 -2.43 17.02
C GLU A 258 0.78 -1.71 15.67
N ILE A 259 1.72 -0.86 15.23
CA ILE A 259 1.65 -0.22 13.92
C ILE A 259 1.66 -1.29 12.82
N PHE A 260 2.57 -2.25 12.88
CA PHE A 260 2.66 -3.31 11.87
C PHE A 260 1.37 -4.12 11.78
N TYR A 261 0.84 -4.55 12.93
CA TYR A 261 -0.38 -5.31 12.94
C TYR A 261 -1.56 -4.53 12.34
N ALA A 262 -1.69 -3.25 12.66
CA ALA A 262 -2.73 -2.39 12.08
C ALA A 262 -2.56 -2.21 10.56
N THR A 263 -1.33 -1.97 10.07
CA THR A 263 -1.07 -1.80 8.62
C THR A 263 -1.31 -3.08 7.84
N THR A 264 -0.95 -4.24 8.38
CA THR A 264 -1.21 -5.56 7.76
C THR A 264 -2.70 -5.78 7.48
N LEU A 265 -3.59 -5.26 8.32
CA LEU A 265 -5.04 -5.40 8.16
C LEU A 265 -5.67 -4.28 7.33
N GLY A 266 -4.95 -3.18 7.07
CA GLY A 266 -5.50 -1.94 6.51
C GLY A 266 -6.09 -2.09 5.12
N CYS A 267 -5.53 -2.94 4.27
CA CYS A 267 -5.89 -3.06 2.85
C CYS A 267 -6.36 -4.47 2.41
N ASN A 268 -6.50 -5.41 3.34
CA ASN A 268 -6.82 -6.81 3.00
C ASN A 268 -8.32 -7.11 2.79
N GLY A 269 -9.18 -6.10 2.85
CA GLY A 269 -10.61 -6.21 2.65
C GLY A 269 -11.43 -6.61 3.89
N ILE A 270 -10.80 -6.92 5.03
CA ILE A 270 -11.53 -7.33 6.25
C ILE A 270 -12.47 -6.22 6.75
N TYR A 271 -12.09 -4.95 6.56
CA TYR A 271 -12.90 -3.80 6.94
C TYR A 271 -14.08 -3.52 6.02
N CYS A 272 -14.14 -4.23 4.87
CA CYS A 272 -15.18 -4.05 3.86
C CYS A 272 -16.17 -5.23 3.79
N LEU A 273 -16.14 -6.17 4.75
CA LEU A 273 -17.02 -7.34 4.73
C LEU A 273 -18.49 -6.92 4.81
N GLY A 274 -19.28 -7.39 3.85
CA GLY A 274 -20.69 -7.02 3.73
C GLY A 274 -20.94 -5.60 3.23
N ASN A 275 -19.89 -4.90 2.83
CA ASN A 275 -19.88 -3.57 2.25
C ASN A 275 -19.31 -3.60 0.82
N SER A 276 -19.47 -2.54 0.07
CA SER A 276 -18.85 -2.37 -1.25
C SER A 276 -18.42 -0.91 -1.41
N PRO A 277 -17.26 -0.53 -0.86
CA PRO A 277 -16.72 0.79 -1.08
C PRO A 277 -16.61 1.08 -2.58
N SER A 278 -17.04 2.25 -3.02
CA SER A 278 -16.98 2.62 -4.42
C SER A 278 -16.03 3.79 -4.65
N GLY A 279 -15.05 3.55 -5.48
CA GLY A 279 -13.94 4.46 -5.74
C GLY A 279 -12.95 4.50 -4.56
N TRP A 280 -11.77 4.95 -4.82
CA TRP A 280 -10.73 5.27 -3.85
C TRP A 280 -10.15 6.63 -4.23
N PRO A 281 -10.91 7.72 -3.99
CA PRO A 281 -10.63 9.03 -4.56
C PRO A 281 -9.32 9.64 -4.10
N MET A 282 -8.91 9.40 -2.85
CA MET A 282 -7.65 9.92 -2.34
C MET A 282 -6.46 9.20 -2.98
N HIS A 283 -6.53 7.88 -3.10
CA HIS A 283 -5.49 7.09 -3.79
C HIS A 283 -5.45 7.40 -5.28
N ALA A 284 -6.59 7.48 -5.94
CA ALA A 284 -6.66 7.84 -7.36
C ALA A 284 -5.97 9.18 -7.67
N MET A 285 -6.23 10.20 -6.85
CA MET A 285 -5.55 11.50 -7.00
C MET A 285 -4.06 11.44 -6.63
N GLU A 286 -3.70 10.67 -5.60
CA GLU A 286 -2.31 10.51 -5.20
C GLU A 286 -1.49 9.75 -6.24
N HIS A 287 -2.07 8.75 -6.90
CA HIS A 287 -1.39 8.03 -7.98
C HIS A 287 -0.88 8.97 -9.07
N ALA A 288 -1.65 10.01 -9.42
CA ALA A 288 -1.18 11.02 -10.36
C ALA A 288 -0.01 11.83 -9.78
N LEU A 289 -0.07 12.26 -8.50
CA LEU A 289 1.05 12.97 -7.86
C LEU A 289 2.33 12.13 -7.89
N SER A 290 2.25 10.85 -7.51
CA SER A 290 3.41 9.95 -7.55
C SER A 290 3.88 9.62 -8.97
N ALA A 291 2.96 9.48 -9.94
CA ALA A 291 3.32 9.20 -11.32
C ALA A 291 4.08 10.35 -11.98
N TYR A 292 3.70 11.59 -11.67
CA TYR A 292 4.25 12.81 -12.27
C TYR A 292 5.47 13.38 -11.53
N TYR A 293 5.56 13.17 -10.20
CA TYR A 293 6.58 13.81 -9.35
C TYR A 293 7.35 12.84 -8.46
N ASP A 294 7.01 11.55 -8.46
CA ASP A 294 7.65 10.49 -7.68
C ASP A 294 7.75 10.80 -6.17
N ILE A 295 6.71 11.44 -5.61
CA ILE A 295 6.65 11.80 -4.19
C ILE A 295 6.40 10.56 -3.31
N THR A 296 6.62 10.72 -2.01
CA THR A 296 6.31 9.69 -1.02
C THR A 296 4.79 9.50 -0.92
N HIS A 297 4.29 8.30 -1.22
CA HIS A 297 2.87 7.99 -1.36
C HIS A 297 2.02 8.46 -0.16
N GLY A 298 2.37 8.06 1.06
CA GLY A 298 1.62 8.47 2.25
C GLY A 298 1.65 9.97 2.55
N GLU A 299 2.67 10.73 2.08
CA GLU A 299 2.68 12.19 2.18
C GLU A 299 1.63 12.79 1.22
N GLY A 300 1.56 12.31 -0.02
CA GLY A 300 0.56 12.73 -1.00
C GLY A 300 -0.86 12.47 -0.49
N LEU A 301 -1.12 11.31 0.07
CA LEU A 301 -2.41 10.96 0.67
C LEU A 301 -2.79 11.89 1.83
N ALA A 302 -1.86 12.16 2.75
CA ALA A 302 -2.11 13.06 3.88
C ALA A 302 -2.44 14.48 3.44
N ILE A 303 -1.80 14.96 2.36
CA ILE A 303 -2.09 16.28 1.77
C ILE A 303 -3.50 16.32 1.17
N ILE A 304 -3.89 15.30 0.42
CA ILE A 304 -5.17 15.27 -0.30
C ILE A 304 -6.35 15.11 0.65
N THR A 305 -6.23 14.24 1.65
CA THR A 305 -7.36 13.76 2.46
C THR A 305 -8.21 14.87 3.07
N PRO A 306 -7.70 15.85 3.84
CA PRO A 306 -8.55 16.88 4.42
C PRO A 306 -9.17 17.82 3.37
N ARG A 307 -8.53 18.00 2.21
CA ARG A 307 -9.06 18.81 1.10
C ARG A 307 -10.18 18.10 0.35
N TRP A 308 -10.03 16.80 0.13
CA TRP A 308 -11.10 15.97 -0.41
C TRP A 308 -12.31 15.95 0.54
N MET A 309 -12.11 15.75 1.83
CA MET A 309 -13.20 15.77 2.82
C MET A 309 -13.93 17.10 2.84
N HIS A 310 -13.20 18.22 2.81
CA HIS A 310 -13.80 19.56 2.73
C HIS A 310 -14.56 19.77 1.42
N HIS A 311 -14.01 19.29 0.30
CA HIS A 311 -14.67 19.40 -1.00
C HIS A 311 -16.01 18.65 -1.01
N ILE A 312 -16.05 17.38 -0.60
CA ILE A 312 -17.31 16.63 -0.56
C ILE A 312 -18.31 17.19 0.45
N LEU A 313 -17.85 17.73 1.57
CA LEU A 313 -18.72 18.40 2.56
C LEU A 313 -19.40 19.62 1.96
N THR A 314 -18.69 20.42 1.17
CA THR A 314 -19.20 21.71 0.66
C THR A 314 -19.93 21.61 -0.68
N HIS A 315 -19.68 20.55 -1.48
CA HIS A 315 -20.25 20.39 -2.82
C HIS A 315 -21.30 19.28 -2.95
N SER A 316 -21.37 18.35 -1.99
CA SER A 316 -22.45 17.35 -2.00
C SER A 316 -23.81 18.00 -1.70
N THR A 317 -24.88 17.40 -2.22
CA THR A 317 -26.27 17.90 -2.05
C THR A 317 -27.23 16.76 -1.73
N GLY A 318 -28.41 17.10 -1.22
CA GLY A 318 -29.49 16.16 -0.98
C GLY A 318 -29.11 15.04 0.00
N GLU A 319 -29.46 13.81 -0.32
CA GLU A 319 -29.21 12.64 0.53
C GLU A 319 -27.71 12.36 0.71
N LEU A 320 -26.91 12.55 -0.33
CA LEU A 320 -25.45 12.38 -0.24
C LEU A 320 -24.84 13.32 0.80
N HIS A 321 -25.26 14.57 0.82
CA HIS A 321 -24.76 15.55 1.82
C HIS A 321 -25.05 15.08 3.24
N GLY A 322 -26.27 14.56 3.50
CA GLY A 322 -26.61 14.01 4.82
C GLY A 322 -25.69 12.84 5.20
N GLN A 323 -25.39 11.95 4.27
CA GLN A 323 -24.46 10.83 4.50
C GLN A 323 -23.03 11.32 4.75
N VAL A 324 -22.55 12.31 4.00
CA VAL A 324 -21.22 12.90 4.18
C VAL A 324 -21.08 13.50 5.57
N VAL A 325 -22.05 14.32 5.99
CA VAL A 325 -22.07 14.95 7.33
C VAL A 325 -22.03 13.87 8.41
N GLU A 326 -22.97 12.91 8.36
CA GLU A 326 -23.06 11.84 9.36
C GLU A 326 -21.74 11.08 9.53
N ARG A 327 -21.09 10.71 8.41
CA ARG A 327 -19.83 9.95 8.43
C ARG A 327 -18.68 10.75 9.01
N ILE A 328 -18.53 11.99 8.59
CA ILE A 328 -17.43 12.85 9.06
C ILE A 328 -17.61 13.13 10.56
N GLU A 329 -18.83 13.46 11.02
CA GLU A 329 -19.10 13.70 12.44
C GLU A 329 -18.88 12.46 13.31
N LYS A 330 -19.37 11.28 12.85
CA LYS A 330 -19.17 10.02 13.55
C LYS A 330 -17.68 9.69 13.69
N PHE A 331 -16.91 9.83 12.62
CA PHE A 331 -15.46 9.60 12.64
C PHE A 331 -14.74 10.57 13.57
N GLY A 332 -15.04 11.86 13.48
CA GLY A 332 -14.46 12.89 14.32
C GLY A 332 -14.70 12.64 15.81
N LYS A 333 -15.95 12.32 16.16
CA LYS A 333 -16.34 12.00 17.55
C LYS A 333 -15.65 10.73 18.06
N ASN A 334 -15.66 9.66 17.26
CA ASN A 334 -15.19 8.36 17.73
C ASN A 334 -13.66 8.23 17.70
N VAL A 335 -12.98 8.88 16.76
CA VAL A 335 -11.52 8.77 16.62
C VAL A 335 -10.79 9.88 17.36
N PHE A 336 -11.23 11.14 17.19
CA PHE A 336 -10.54 12.32 17.71
C PHE A 336 -11.22 12.97 18.92
N GLY A 337 -12.45 12.57 19.24
CA GLY A 337 -13.21 13.16 20.36
C GLY A 337 -13.68 14.59 20.09
N VAL A 338 -13.87 14.97 18.82
CA VAL A 338 -14.33 16.30 18.39
C VAL A 338 -15.75 16.26 17.84
N GLU A 339 -16.47 17.37 17.90
CA GLU A 339 -17.83 17.50 17.38
C GLU A 339 -17.88 18.43 16.15
N GLY A 340 -18.62 18.01 15.13
CA GLY A 340 -18.80 18.73 13.87
C GLY A 340 -17.78 18.40 12.78
N CYS A 341 -18.20 18.52 11.52
CA CYS A 341 -17.43 18.12 10.34
C CYS A 341 -16.11 18.88 10.21
N GLU A 342 -16.13 20.21 10.31
CA GLU A 342 -14.94 21.04 10.20
C GLU A 342 -13.92 20.73 11.31
N ALA A 343 -14.40 20.45 12.54
CA ALA A 343 -13.51 20.04 13.62
C ALA A 343 -12.85 18.69 13.35
N CYS A 344 -13.56 17.75 12.73
CA CYS A 344 -12.99 16.47 12.30
C CYS A 344 -11.91 16.65 11.23
N ILE A 345 -12.19 17.42 10.18
CA ILE A 345 -11.25 17.71 9.08
C ILE A 345 -9.98 18.37 9.62
N ASN A 346 -10.14 19.36 10.49
CA ASN A 346 -9.02 20.03 11.14
C ASN A 346 -8.24 19.08 12.05
N ALA A 347 -8.89 18.19 12.80
CA ALA A 347 -8.20 17.22 13.65
C ALA A 347 -7.34 16.23 12.86
N ILE A 348 -7.79 15.80 11.67
CA ILE A 348 -7.01 14.97 10.76
C ILE A 348 -5.80 15.75 10.23
N HIS A 349 -6.00 16.97 9.74
CA HIS A 349 -4.94 17.85 9.27
C HIS A 349 -3.89 18.08 10.36
N ASP A 350 -4.33 18.45 11.57
CA ASP A 350 -3.46 18.78 12.69
C ASP A 350 -2.71 17.55 13.19
N PHE A 351 -3.33 16.37 13.18
CA PHE A 351 -2.66 15.11 13.49
C PHE A 351 -1.49 14.84 12.52
N TYR A 352 -1.70 14.94 11.21
CA TYR A 352 -0.63 14.75 10.24
C TYR A 352 0.49 15.80 10.38
N ARG A 353 0.12 17.05 10.64
CA ARG A 353 1.08 18.13 10.92
C ARG A 353 1.86 17.87 12.22
N GLU A 354 1.18 17.45 13.29
CA GLU A 354 1.78 17.10 14.59
C GLU A 354 2.87 16.05 14.45
N ILE A 355 2.60 14.99 13.68
CA ILE A 355 3.57 13.92 13.49
C ILE A 355 4.67 14.27 12.47
N GLY A 356 4.62 15.43 11.81
CA GLY A 356 5.67 15.94 10.94
C GLY A 356 5.52 15.62 9.46
N ILE A 357 4.30 15.33 8.99
CA ILE A 357 4.02 15.14 7.56
C ILE A 357 3.81 16.49 6.88
N PRO A 358 4.37 16.73 5.68
CA PRO A 358 4.05 17.88 4.85
C PRO A 358 2.55 17.94 4.55
N MET A 359 1.94 19.14 4.61
CA MET A 359 0.51 19.30 4.44
C MET A 359 0.12 20.16 3.24
N THR A 360 1.09 20.50 2.37
CA THR A 360 0.84 21.18 1.09
C THR A 360 1.71 20.60 -0.02
N LEU A 361 1.24 20.73 -1.26
CA LEU A 361 1.99 20.31 -2.44
C LEU A 361 3.30 21.11 -2.58
N ARG A 362 3.31 22.38 -2.17
CA ARG A 362 4.51 23.22 -2.20
C ARG A 362 5.61 22.71 -1.27
N GLU A 363 5.23 22.17 -0.10
CA GLU A 363 6.20 21.59 0.86
C GLU A 363 6.88 20.33 0.30
N VAL A 364 6.28 19.65 -0.68
CA VAL A 364 6.86 18.49 -1.38
C VAL A 364 7.39 18.84 -2.78
N GLY A 365 7.51 20.15 -3.10
CA GLY A 365 8.13 20.63 -4.33
C GLY A 365 7.23 20.65 -5.56
N ILE A 366 5.91 20.54 -5.40
CA ILE A 366 4.93 20.57 -6.49
C ILE A 366 4.28 21.94 -6.57
N ASP A 367 4.28 22.53 -7.77
CA ASP A 367 3.61 23.78 -8.10
C ASP A 367 2.30 23.56 -8.88
N ASP A 368 1.72 24.64 -9.41
CA ASP A 368 0.45 24.60 -10.13
C ASP A 368 0.57 24.28 -11.63
N SER A 369 1.78 24.10 -12.13
CA SER A 369 2.06 24.03 -13.59
C SER A 369 1.41 22.83 -14.29
N ARG A 370 1.25 21.70 -13.60
CA ARG A 370 0.73 20.45 -14.17
C ARG A 370 -0.59 19.96 -13.52
N LEU A 371 -1.21 20.74 -12.62
CA LEU A 371 -2.42 20.31 -11.91
C LEU A 371 -3.58 19.99 -12.87
N GLY A 372 -3.74 20.78 -13.94
CA GLY A 372 -4.77 20.53 -14.95
C GLY A 372 -4.55 19.24 -15.73
N GLU A 373 -3.29 18.94 -16.09
CA GLU A 373 -2.92 17.70 -16.77
C GLU A 373 -3.20 16.48 -15.89
N MET A 374 -2.80 16.54 -14.61
CA MET A 374 -3.05 15.48 -13.64
C MET A 374 -4.54 15.27 -13.39
N ALA A 375 -5.32 16.35 -13.21
CA ALA A 375 -6.75 16.25 -12.99
C ALA A 375 -7.48 15.56 -14.15
N LYS A 376 -7.11 15.90 -15.38
CA LYS A 376 -7.62 15.24 -16.58
C LYS A 376 -7.24 13.77 -16.63
N HIS A 377 -5.98 13.44 -16.35
CA HIS A 377 -5.47 12.07 -16.32
C HIS A 377 -6.23 11.19 -15.32
N VAL A 378 -6.43 11.67 -14.09
CA VAL A 378 -7.23 10.97 -13.06
C VAL A 378 -8.68 10.77 -13.54
N ALA A 379 -9.31 11.80 -14.08
CA ALA A 379 -10.70 11.72 -14.54
C ALA A 379 -10.90 10.68 -15.67
N GLU A 380 -9.90 10.52 -16.54
CA GLU A 380 -9.95 9.58 -17.67
C GLU A 380 -9.69 8.12 -17.26
N LEU A 381 -8.87 7.87 -16.22
CA LEU A 381 -8.41 6.52 -15.87
C LEU A 381 -9.09 5.90 -14.65
N GLU A 382 -9.42 6.70 -13.63
CA GLU A 382 -9.73 6.16 -12.30
C GLU A 382 -11.25 5.97 -12.04
N GLY A 383 -12.10 6.42 -12.97
CA GLY A 383 -13.55 6.19 -12.88
C GLY A 383 -14.24 6.84 -11.68
N LEU A 384 -13.71 7.96 -11.19
CA LEU A 384 -14.21 8.67 -10.01
C LEU A 384 -15.61 9.30 -10.21
N ASP A 385 -16.08 9.40 -11.46
CA ASP A 385 -17.45 9.76 -11.81
C ASP A 385 -18.51 8.76 -11.27
N LYS A 386 -18.07 7.55 -10.90
CA LYS A 386 -18.87 6.47 -10.32
C LYS A 386 -18.61 6.22 -8.84
N ALA A 387 -17.74 7.02 -8.22
CA ALA A 387 -17.46 6.91 -6.79
C ALA A 387 -18.68 7.24 -5.93
N TRP A 388 -18.64 6.87 -4.65
CA TRP A 388 -19.71 7.18 -3.68
C TRP A 388 -20.03 8.68 -3.62
N ALA A 389 -19.01 9.53 -3.65
CA ALA A 389 -19.12 10.97 -3.90
C ALA A 389 -18.45 11.24 -5.25
N PRO A 390 -19.23 11.34 -6.36
CA PRO A 390 -18.67 11.48 -7.70
C PRO A 390 -17.80 12.72 -7.85
N LEU A 391 -16.65 12.54 -8.52
CA LEU A 391 -15.71 13.63 -8.84
C LEU A 391 -15.45 13.65 -10.34
N PHE A 392 -15.50 14.85 -10.91
CA PHE A 392 -15.16 15.12 -12.30
C PHE A 392 -13.84 15.91 -12.39
N GLU A 393 -13.30 16.08 -13.57
CA GLU A 393 -12.02 16.78 -13.80
C GLU A 393 -11.94 18.12 -13.05
N GLN A 394 -13.02 18.91 -13.09
CA GLN A 394 -13.08 20.21 -12.41
C GLN A 394 -13.02 20.11 -10.89
N ASP A 395 -13.59 19.06 -10.30
CA ASP A 395 -13.58 18.80 -8.85
C ASP A 395 -12.18 18.37 -8.40
N ILE A 396 -11.58 17.46 -9.15
CA ILE A 396 -10.21 16.98 -8.93
C ILE A 396 -9.22 18.15 -9.02
N LEU A 397 -9.36 19.00 -10.03
CA LEU A 397 -8.53 20.21 -10.18
C LEU A 397 -8.73 21.18 -9.00
N ALA A 398 -9.97 21.35 -8.52
CA ALA A 398 -10.25 22.20 -7.38
C ALA A 398 -9.59 21.65 -6.09
N ILE A 399 -9.64 20.33 -5.87
CA ILE A 399 -8.98 19.65 -4.75
C ILE A 399 -7.46 19.85 -4.84
N PHE A 400 -6.84 19.58 -5.99
CA PHE A 400 -5.40 19.79 -6.18
C PHE A 400 -4.97 21.24 -5.93
N LYS A 401 -5.74 22.22 -6.40
CA LYS A 401 -5.48 23.64 -6.11
C LYS A 401 -5.57 23.96 -4.62
N ALA A 402 -6.52 23.35 -3.90
CA ALA A 402 -6.65 23.51 -2.46
C ALA A 402 -5.48 22.86 -1.68
N CYS A 403 -4.73 21.98 -2.31
CA CYS A 403 -3.54 21.33 -1.74
C CYS A 403 -2.26 22.18 -1.85
N LEU A 404 -2.23 23.29 -2.63
CA LEU A 404 -1.07 24.18 -2.79
C LEU A 404 -0.81 25.01 -1.53
#